data_69a4a59ac66196ed1e12274401689c2c
#
_entry.id   69a4a59ac66196ed1e12274401689c2c
#
_cell.length_a   1.000
_cell.length_b   1.000
_cell.length_c   1.000
_cell.angle_alpha   90.00
_cell.angle_beta   90.00
_cell.angle_gamma   90.00
#
_symmetry.space_group_name_H-M   'P 1'
#
loop_
_entity.id
_entity.type
_entity.pdbx_description
1 polymer ?
#
loop_
_entity_poly.entity_id
_entity_poly.type
_entity_poly.pdbx_seq_one_letter_code
_entity_poly.pdbx_strand_id
1 'polypeptide(L)'
;SGDVATRIPTLGFAAHVRKAFGYVFSLRLQYLNGTGKGLNWLASENYGKNPAWNRNLPVAQRYYSPERLNNGTLVYSDRAGNYSPSQDQIFYNYKVKMQDLSLQGIVTLNNIRFHKQKTGIVIYGGGGIGLSWFKTMVNALDANGNNYSALFNSLNSPLYSNRKDVIKALKAGMDKTYETVAENELDRRPKLGDNTIKPSGTLLAGVAIKLSRRINLALEDRFTFVKTDLLDGQRWQEHAYGDAALTPDYDSYNYLSLGLNVNLGGKSVEPLWWVNPLDYAYDELRNHRNVKIPKNDCNDADGDGVCDHLDREPNTPAGCPVDTHGVTRDTD
;
A
#
# COMPACT_ATOMS: atom_id res chain seq x y z
N SER A 1 7.57 -14.83 -8.75
CA SER A 1 7.48 -16.13 -9.41
C SER A 1 6.02 -16.57 -9.44
N GLY A 2 5.55 -17.06 -10.61
CA GLY A 2 4.16 -17.52 -10.81
C GLY A 2 3.81 -18.84 -10.10
N ASP A 3 4.73 -19.43 -9.38
CA ASP A 3 4.65 -20.80 -8.89
C ASP A 3 4.22 -20.91 -7.43
N VAL A 4 4.10 -19.79 -6.73
CA VAL A 4 3.72 -19.78 -5.32
C VAL A 4 2.21 -19.86 -5.15
N ALA A 5 1.71 -20.87 -4.47
CA ALA A 5 0.32 -20.91 -4.05
C ALA A 5 0.10 -19.98 -2.88
N THR A 6 -0.45 -18.80 -3.16
CA THR A 6 -0.86 -17.87 -2.10
C THR A 6 -1.92 -18.52 -1.22
N ARG A 7 -1.68 -18.54 0.07
CA ARG A 7 -2.68 -18.92 1.06
C ARG A 7 -3.58 -17.71 1.33
N ILE A 8 -4.79 -17.98 1.80
CA ILE A 8 -5.72 -16.96 2.33
C ILE A 8 -4.94 -15.94 3.18
N PRO A 9 -5.19 -14.64 3.00
CA PRO A 9 -4.44 -13.57 3.66
C PRO A 9 -4.32 -13.82 5.15
N THR A 10 -3.11 -13.72 5.64
CA THR A 10 -2.85 -13.73 7.07
C THR A 10 -3.18 -12.36 7.63
N LEU A 11 -3.75 -12.33 8.82
CA LEU A 11 -4.12 -11.06 9.45
C LEU A 11 -2.86 -10.27 9.82
N GLY A 12 -2.90 -8.99 9.53
CA GLY A 12 -1.94 -7.99 9.95
C GLY A 12 -2.66 -6.77 10.50
N PHE A 13 -1.92 -5.87 11.11
CA PHE A 13 -2.45 -4.57 11.52
C PHE A 13 -1.56 -3.44 11.04
N ALA A 14 -2.17 -2.27 10.81
CA ALA A 14 -1.47 -1.04 10.50
C ALA A 14 -1.99 0.11 11.36
N ALA A 15 -1.10 1.00 11.72
CA ALA A 15 -1.43 2.25 12.37
C ALA A 15 -0.78 3.41 11.61
N HIS A 16 -1.46 4.54 11.51
CA HIS A 16 -0.90 5.69 10.81
C HIS A 16 -1.32 7.02 11.41
N VAL A 17 -0.50 8.02 11.15
CA VAL A 17 -0.82 9.43 11.40
C VAL A 17 -0.74 10.16 10.06
N ARG A 18 -1.79 10.89 9.71
CA ARG A 18 -1.91 11.64 8.46
C ARG A 18 -2.14 13.12 8.74
N LYS A 19 -1.37 13.99 8.07
CA LYS A 19 -1.50 15.44 8.17
C LYS A 19 -1.81 16.04 6.79
N ALA A 20 -2.84 16.86 6.72
CA ALA A 20 -3.14 17.66 5.52
C ALA A 20 -2.17 18.82 5.40
N PHE A 21 -1.63 19.04 4.21
CA PHE A 21 -0.89 20.24 3.83
C PHE A 21 -1.71 21.11 2.87
N GLY A 22 -2.86 20.63 2.45
CA GLY A 22 -3.80 21.31 1.60
C GLY A 22 -5.04 20.47 1.37
N TYR A 23 -5.90 20.92 0.46
CA TYR A 23 -7.14 20.22 0.13
C TYR A 23 -6.90 18.93 -0.69
N VAL A 24 -5.79 18.90 -1.42
CA VAL A 24 -5.44 17.80 -2.33
C VAL A 24 -4.34 16.92 -1.76
N PHE A 25 -3.33 17.53 -1.14
CA PHE A 25 -2.13 16.82 -0.70
C PHE A 25 -2.08 16.63 0.82
N SER A 26 -1.61 15.47 1.24
CA SER A 26 -1.34 15.14 2.64
C SER A 26 -0.14 14.19 2.77
N LEU A 27 0.54 14.25 3.90
CA LEU A 27 1.57 13.29 4.29
C LEU A 27 1.05 12.33 5.35
N ARG A 28 1.50 11.09 5.26
CA ARG A 28 1.15 10.02 6.18
C ARG A 28 2.41 9.26 6.59
N LEU A 29 2.60 9.10 7.88
CA LEU A 29 3.53 8.13 8.45
C LEU A 29 2.73 6.91 8.84
N GLN A 30 3.11 5.73 8.32
CA GLN A 30 2.40 4.48 8.56
C GLN A 30 3.36 3.39 9.04
N TYR A 31 2.94 2.69 10.08
CA TYR A 31 3.53 1.45 10.54
C TYR A 31 2.60 0.29 10.17
N LEU A 32 3.19 -0.80 9.68
CA LEU A 32 2.49 -2.04 9.34
C LEU A 32 3.21 -3.22 9.98
N ASN A 33 2.43 -4.16 10.49
CA ASN A 33 2.91 -5.45 10.96
C ASN A 33 2.03 -6.55 10.35
N GLY A 34 2.66 -7.54 9.75
CA GLY A 34 1.95 -8.62 9.09
C GLY A 34 2.76 -9.90 9.02
N THR A 35 2.06 -10.98 8.70
CA THR A 35 2.68 -12.29 8.45
C THR A 35 2.21 -12.79 7.09
N GLY A 36 3.14 -13.10 6.20
CA GLY A 36 2.88 -13.78 4.94
C GLY A 36 3.17 -15.28 5.05
N LYS A 37 2.51 -16.08 4.24
CA LYS A 37 2.79 -17.50 4.08
C LYS A 37 2.56 -17.90 2.63
N GLY A 38 3.46 -18.73 2.12
CA GLY A 38 3.34 -19.30 0.80
C GLY A 38 3.80 -20.76 0.77
N LEU A 39 3.45 -21.43 -0.31
CA LEU A 39 3.84 -22.80 -0.58
C LEU A 39 4.39 -22.85 -2.00
N ASN A 40 5.61 -23.31 -2.14
CA ASN A 40 6.17 -23.62 -3.44
C ASN A 40 5.69 -24.99 -3.94
N TRP A 41 5.24 -25.04 -5.20
CA TRP A 41 4.78 -26.28 -5.84
C TRP A 41 5.91 -27.06 -6.49
N LEU A 42 6.94 -26.34 -6.93
CA LEU A 42 8.11 -26.90 -7.56
C LEU A 42 9.19 -27.13 -6.51
N ALA A 43 10.02 -28.11 -6.76
CA ALA A 43 11.22 -28.31 -5.97
C ALA A 43 12.19 -27.15 -6.18
N SER A 44 12.79 -26.67 -5.11
CA SER A 44 13.95 -25.80 -5.21
C SER A 44 15.19 -26.65 -5.55
N GLU A 45 15.81 -26.37 -6.67
CA GLU A 45 17.01 -27.12 -7.11
C GLU A 45 18.33 -26.57 -6.55
N ASN A 46 18.30 -25.36 -5.98
CA ASN A 46 19.49 -24.69 -5.49
C ASN A 46 19.49 -24.47 -3.97
N TYR A 47 18.69 -25.21 -3.25
CA TYR A 47 18.50 -25.01 -1.81
C TYR A 47 19.77 -25.28 -0.99
N GLY A 48 20.68 -26.09 -1.49
CA GLY A 48 22.01 -26.35 -0.88
C GLY A 48 22.88 -25.09 -0.72
N LYS A 49 22.58 -24.00 -1.45
CA LYS A 49 23.24 -22.72 -1.28
C LYS A 49 22.83 -21.97 -0.02
N ASN A 50 21.76 -22.39 0.66
CA ASN A 50 21.35 -21.81 1.92
C ASN A 50 22.26 -22.29 3.07
N PRO A 51 23.08 -21.42 3.69
CA PRO A 51 23.97 -21.83 4.77
C PRO A 51 23.24 -22.36 6.00
N ALA A 52 22.01 -21.89 6.24
CA ALA A 52 21.20 -22.34 7.36
C ALA A 52 20.70 -23.77 7.14
N TRP A 53 20.35 -24.12 5.91
CA TRP A 53 20.01 -25.48 5.52
C TRP A 53 21.16 -26.45 5.79
N ASN A 54 22.35 -26.13 5.34
CA ASN A 54 23.53 -26.94 5.57
C ASN A 54 23.84 -27.18 7.06
N ARG A 55 23.55 -26.22 7.93
CA ARG A 55 23.72 -26.39 9.38
C ARG A 55 22.75 -27.38 10.00
N ASN A 56 21.54 -27.47 9.46
CA ASN A 56 20.49 -28.38 9.93
C ASN A 56 20.72 -29.83 9.46
N LEU A 57 21.52 -30.03 8.42
CA LEU A 57 21.82 -31.37 7.93
C LEU A 57 22.87 -32.07 8.81
N PRO A 58 22.81 -33.43 8.92
CA PRO A 58 23.88 -34.22 9.48
C PRO A 58 25.21 -33.91 8.80
N VAL A 59 26.33 -33.92 9.54
CA VAL A 59 27.65 -33.54 9.01
C VAL A 59 28.03 -34.29 7.74
N ALA A 60 27.62 -35.56 7.62
CA ALA A 60 27.87 -36.40 6.44
C ALA A 60 27.07 -35.94 5.18
N GLN A 61 25.95 -35.18 5.36
CA GLN A 61 25.10 -34.73 4.30
C GLN A 61 25.25 -33.21 4.00
N ARG A 62 26.18 -32.54 4.68
CA ARG A 62 26.41 -31.11 4.46
C ARG A 62 27.13 -30.88 3.13
N TYR A 63 26.62 -29.94 2.38
CA TYR A 63 27.24 -29.48 1.15
C TYR A 63 28.35 -28.50 1.48
N TYR A 64 29.48 -28.69 0.82
CA TYR A 64 30.63 -27.77 0.91
C TYR A 64 30.57 -26.77 -0.25
N SER A 65 31.39 -25.72 -0.13
CA SER A 65 31.45 -24.66 -1.13
C SER A 65 31.47 -25.22 -2.55
N PRO A 66 30.68 -24.65 -3.45
CA PRO A 66 30.60 -25.16 -4.81
C PRO A 66 31.96 -25.09 -5.49
N GLU A 67 32.37 -26.19 -6.05
CA GLU A 67 33.48 -26.19 -7.00
C GLU A 67 32.99 -25.86 -8.40
N ARG A 68 33.68 -24.94 -9.05
CA ARG A 68 33.38 -24.62 -10.44
C ARG A 68 34.16 -25.60 -11.32
N LEU A 69 33.44 -26.47 -12.03
CA LEU A 69 34.04 -27.34 -13.02
C LEU A 69 34.59 -26.51 -14.19
N ASN A 70 35.52 -27.13 -14.97
CA ASN A 70 36.16 -26.49 -16.12
C ASN A 70 35.17 -25.98 -17.21
N ASN A 71 33.96 -26.54 -17.24
CA ASN A 71 32.86 -26.12 -18.10
C ASN A 71 32.03 -24.97 -17.52
N GLY A 72 32.41 -24.41 -16.35
CA GLY A 72 31.69 -23.35 -15.70
C GLY A 72 30.55 -23.80 -14.78
N THR A 73 30.20 -25.07 -14.75
CA THR A 73 29.14 -25.63 -13.90
C THR A 73 29.55 -25.62 -12.45
N LEU A 74 28.67 -25.15 -11.56
CA LEU A 74 28.85 -25.22 -10.12
C LEU A 74 28.32 -26.55 -9.61
N VAL A 75 29.17 -27.32 -8.96
CA VAL A 75 28.85 -28.62 -8.37
C VAL A 75 28.94 -28.55 -6.87
N TYR A 76 27.91 -28.98 -6.19
CA TYR A 76 27.91 -29.14 -4.73
C TYR A 76 28.17 -30.61 -4.43
N SER A 77 29.23 -30.90 -3.70
CA SER A 77 29.53 -32.24 -3.24
C SER A 77 29.29 -32.37 -1.74
N ASP A 78 28.96 -33.54 -1.28
CA ASP A 78 29.02 -33.88 0.14
C ASP A 78 30.50 -33.96 0.62
N ARG A 79 30.70 -34.17 1.93
CA ARG A 79 32.04 -34.29 2.50
C ARG A 79 32.86 -35.47 1.93
N ALA A 80 32.19 -36.45 1.33
CA ALA A 80 32.83 -37.58 0.71
C ALA A 80 33.16 -37.36 -0.78
N GLY A 81 32.82 -36.18 -1.33
CA GLY A 81 32.96 -35.86 -2.74
C GLY A 81 31.88 -36.45 -3.65
N ASN A 82 30.83 -37.03 -3.06
CA ASN A 82 29.73 -37.59 -3.82
C ASN A 82 28.73 -36.50 -4.17
N TYR A 83 28.37 -36.46 -5.42
CA TYR A 83 27.38 -35.55 -5.95
C TYR A 83 26.05 -36.27 -6.16
N SER A 84 24.96 -35.70 -5.64
CA SER A 84 23.63 -36.21 -5.89
C SER A 84 22.67 -35.06 -6.22
N PRO A 85 22.26 -34.92 -7.48
CA PRO A 85 21.29 -33.91 -7.91
C PRO A 85 19.96 -33.98 -7.16
N SER A 86 19.54 -35.19 -6.80
CA SER A 86 18.26 -35.42 -6.13
C SER A 86 18.20 -34.91 -4.69
N GLN A 87 19.32 -34.61 -4.06
CA GLN A 87 19.39 -34.08 -2.70
C GLN A 87 19.19 -32.57 -2.63
N ASP A 88 19.32 -31.88 -3.77
CA ASP A 88 19.13 -30.43 -3.85
C ASP A 88 17.68 -30.04 -4.18
N GLN A 89 16.85 -31.00 -4.55
CA GLN A 89 15.42 -30.79 -4.83
C GLN A 89 14.63 -30.79 -3.52
N ILE A 90 14.41 -29.62 -2.98
CA ILE A 90 13.71 -29.42 -1.71
C ILE A 90 12.37 -28.77 -1.95
N PHE A 91 11.33 -29.42 -1.44
CA PHE A 91 9.98 -28.85 -1.38
C PHE A 91 9.77 -28.18 -0.05
N TYR A 92 9.26 -26.94 -0.06
CA TYR A 92 9.08 -26.18 1.16
C TYR A 92 7.83 -25.30 1.13
N ASN A 93 7.37 -24.92 2.29
CA ASN A 93 6.53 -23.77 2.49
C ASN A 93 7.26 -22.74 3.36
N TYR A 94 6.84 -21.49 3.27
CA TYR A 94 7.51 -20.42 4.01
C TYR A 94 6.53 -19.57 4.83
N LYS A 95 7.08 -18.89 5.81
CA LYS A 95 6.42 -17.92 6.66
C LYS A 95 7.32 -16.71 6.82
N VAL A 96 6.86 -15.57 6.35
CA VAL A 96 7.54 -14.29 6.55
C VAL A 96 6.78 -13.47 7.60
N LYS A 97 7.48 -13.03 8.62
CA LYS A 97 7.03 -11.98 9.53
C LYS A 97 7.64 -10.68 9.06
N MET A 98 6.80 -9.69 8.78
CA MET A 98 7.26 -8.41 8.25
C MET A 98 6.69 -7.25 9.03
N GLN A 99 7.45 -6.19 9.10
CA GLN A 99 7.07 -4.89 9.62
C GLN A 99 7.58 -3.84 8.63
N ASP A 100 6.86 -2.77 8.48
CA ASP A 100 7.21 -1.68 7.57
C ASP A 100 6.87 -0.34 8.21
N LEU A 101 7.79 0.61 8.10
CA LEU A 101 7.57 1.99 8.48
C LEU A 101 7.81 2.85 7.25
N SER A 102 6.77 3.51 6.77
CA SER A 102 6.81 4.27 5.52
C SER A 102 6.26 5.68 5.67
N LEU A 103 6.93 6.63 5.01
CA LEU A 103 6.45 7.99 4.80
C LEU A 103 5.85 8.08 3.41
N GLN A 104 4.60 8.52 3.33
CA GLN A 104 3.77 8.45 2.14
C GLN A 104 3.17 9.81 1.81
N GLY A 105 3.25 10.20 0.53
CA GLY A 105 2.50 11.31 -0.05
C GLY A 105 1.16 10.82 -0.59
N ILE A 106 0.07 11.45 -0.20
CA ILE A 106 -1.29 11.06 -0.59
C ILE A 106 -1.97 12.22 -1.30
N VAL A 107 -2.53 11.93 -2.47
CA VAL A 107 -3.30 12.85 -3.30
C VAL A 107 -4.76 12.45 -3.24
N THR A 108 -5.62 13.38 -2.90
CA THR A 108 -7.07 13.21 -2.89
C THR A 108 -7.64 13.59 -4.24
N LEU A 109 -8.07 12.61 -5.01
CA LEU A 109 -8.48 12.78 -6.41
C LEU A 109 -9.74 13.59 -6.58
N ASN A 110 -10.71 13.44 -5.68
CA ASN A 110 -11.96 14.22 -5.72
C ASN A 110 -11.73 15.72 -5.58
N ASN A 111 -10.63 16.15 -5.00
CA ASN A 111 -10.34 17.54 -4.71
C ASN A 111 -9.50 18.23 -5.81
N ILE A 112 -9.09 17.52 -6.83
CA ILE A 112 -8.38 18.09 -7.99
C ILE A 112 -9.30 19.02 -8.77
N ARG A 113 -10.61 18.70 -8.78
CA ARG A 113 -11.66 19.52 -9.40
C ARG A 113 -12.69 19.91 -8.35
N PHE A 114 -12.62 21.14 -7.85
CA PHE A 114 -13.46 21.64 -6.74
C PHE A 114 -14.94 21.91 -7.08
N HIS A 115 -15.35 21.75 -8.31
CA HIS A 115 -16.69 22.16 -8.80
C HIS A 115 -17.82 21.16 -8.45
N LYS A 116 -17.55 20.08 -7.77
CA LYS A 116 -18.59 19.12 -7.37
C LYS A 116 -18.88 19.20 -5.88
N GLN A 117 -20.16 19.17 -5.53
CA GLN A 117 -20.61 19.01 -4.17
C GLN A 117 -20.08 17.70 -3.58
N LYS A 118 -19.57 17.71 -2.35
CA LYS A 118 -19.02 16.52 -1.71
C LYS A 118 -20.08 15.50 -1.38
N THR A 119 -19.83 14.27 -1.79
CA THR A 119 -20.73 13.12 -1.59
C THR A 119 -20.46 12.34 -0.29
N GLY A 120 -19.52 12.76 0.52
CA GLY A 120 -19.07 11.99 1.71
C GLY A 120 -18.15 10.81 1.37
N ILE A 121 -17.77 10.66 0.11
CA ILE A 121 -16.82 9.63 -0.37
C ILE A 121 -15.59 10.33 -0.93
N VAL A 122 -14.42 9.84 -0.57
CA VAL A 122 -13.13 10.33 -1.06
C VAL A 122 -12.34 9.18 -1.66
N ILE A 123 -11.87 9.39 -2.89
CA ILE A 123 -10.93 8.49 -3.58
C ILE A 123 -9.56 9.14 -3.48
N TYR A 124 -8.58 8.36 -3.12
CA TYR A 124 -7.21 8.84 -2.99
C TYR A 124 -6.21 7.81 -3.49
N GLY A 125 -5.06 8.29 -3.88
CA GLY A 125 -3.92 7.49 -4.25
C GLY A 125 -2.63 8.13 -3.77
N GLY A 126 -1.56 7.38 -3.78
CA GLY A 126 -0.29 7.91 -3.33
C GLY A 126 0.84 6.91 -3.42
N GLY A 127 1.98 7.35 -2.96
CA GLY A 127 3.16 6.53 -2.87
C GLY A 127 4.11 7.03 -1.79
N GLY A 128 5.08 6.22 -1.47
CA GLY A 128 6.02 6.56 -0.41
C GLY A 128 7.26 5.69 -0.42
N ILE A 129 8.15 6.04 0.48
CA ILE A 129 9.39 5.30 0.75
C ILE A 129 9.41 4.89 2.22
N GLY A 130 10.08 3.79 2.51
CA GLY A 130 10.12 3.26 3.86
C GLY A 130 11.27 2.30 4.10
N LEU A 131 11.23 1.73 5.27
CA LEU A 131 12.09 0.65 5.70
C LEU A 131 11.23 -0.52 6.10
N SER A 132 11.49 -1.67 5.48
CA SER A 132 10.88 -2.94 5.86
C SER A 132 11.90 -3.78 6.60
N TRP A 133 11.49 -4.38 7.72
CA TRP A 133 12.28 -5.37 8.43
C TRP A 133 11.49 -6.66 8.56
N PHE A 134 12.14 -7.74 8.23
CA PHE A 134 11.48 -9.03 8.09
C PHE A 134 12.37 -10.19 8.54
N LYS A 135 11.71 -11.30 8.84
CA LYS A 135 12.34 -12.61 9.07
C LYS A 135 11.52 -13.66 8.35
N THR A 136 12.13 -14.32 7.38
CA THR A 136 11.54 -15.42 6.65
C THR A 136 12.07 -16.74 7.16
N MET A 137 11.18 -17.65 7.45
CA MET A 137 11.45 -19.00 7.90
C MET A 137 10.85 -19.98 6.91
N VAL A 138 11.57 -21.02 6.63
CA VAL A 138 11.21 -22.06 5.67
C VAL A 138 10.98 -23.36 6.43
N ASN A 139 9.95 -24.08 6.04
CA ASN A 139 9.62 -25.41 6.52
C ASN A 139 9.93 -26.41 5.39
N ALA A 140 11.13 -26.95 5.40
CA ALA A 140 11.65 -27.89 4.41
C ALA A 140 11.89 -29.28 4.99
N LEU A 141 11.91 -29.41 6.32
CA LEU A 141 12.05 -30.68 7.04
C LEU A 141 10.83 -30.91 7.95
N ASP A 142 10.43 -32.16 8.08
CA ASP A 142 9.46 -32.56 9.09
C ASP A 142 10.09 -32.58 10.51
N ALA A 143 9.29 -32.84 11.52
CA ALA A 143 9.73 -32.93 12.91
C ALA A 143 10.79 -34.02 13.14
N ASN A 144 10.93 -35.00 12.24
CA ASN A 144 11.90 -36.07 12.30
C ASN A 144 13.19 -35.76 11.50
N GLY A 145 13.23 -34.60 10.82
CA GLY A 145 14.35 -34.19 9.98
C GLY A 145 14.33 -34.77 8.55
N ASN A 146 13.21 -35.31 8.09
CA ASN A 146 13.06 -35.78 6.73
C ASN A 146 12.54 -34.66 5.82
N ASN A 147 12.96 -34.67 4.55
CA ASN A 147 12.42 -33.76 3.56
C ASN A 147 11.03 -34.19 3.08
N TYR A 148 10.29 -33.28 2.43
CA TYR A 148 8.95 -33.54 1.96
C TYR A 148 8.88 -34.14 0.55
N SER A 149 9.98 -34.57 -0.06
CA SER A 149 10.02 -35.11 -1.43
C SER A 149 9.09 -36.33 -1.62
N ALA A 150 9.06 -37.23 -0.63
CA ALA A 150 8.16 -38.38 -0.68
C ALA A 150 6.68 -37.99 -0.69
N LEU A 151 6.31 -36.97 0.11
CA LEU A 151 4.94 -36.42 0.15
C LEU A 151 4.56 -35.83 -1.21
N PHE A 152 5.40 -34.97 -1.77
CA PHE A 152 5.12 -34.32 -3.06
C PHE A 152 5.08 -35.32 -4.20
N ASN A 153 5.97 -36.29 -4.24
CA ASN A 153 6.01 -37.36 -5.26
C ASN A 153 4.79 -38.29 -5.18
N SER A 154 4.21 -38.50 -3.99
CA SER A 154 3.00 -39.29 -3.81
C SER A 154 1.75 -38.65 -4.39
N LEU A 155 1.77 -37.34 -4.59
CA LEU A 155 0.62 -36.57 -5.09
C LEU A 155 0.50 -36.58 -6.61
N ASN A 156 1.07 -37.50 -7.31
CA ASN A 156 1.16 -37.87 -8.72
C ASN A 156 0.04 -37.33 -9.65
N SER A 157 -0.37 -36.09 -9.49
CA SER A 157 -1.52 -35.50 -10.16
C SER A 157 -1.08 -34.34 -11.03
N PRO A 158 -1.67 -34.11 -12.18
CA PRO A 158 -1.47 -32.88 -12.91
C PRO A 158 -1.94 -31.73 -12.02
N LEU A 159 -0.99 -30.95 -11.53
CA LEU A 159 -1.11 -29.87 -10.52
C LEU A 159 -2.27 -28.90 -10.76
N TYR A 160 -2.80 -28.84 -11.97
CA TYR A 160 -3.83 -27.88 -12.35
C TYR A 160 -5.27 -28.42 -12.32
N SER A 161 -5.49 -29.73 -12.44
CA SER A 161 -6.85 -30.30 -12.45
C SER A 161 -7.45 -30.48 -11.06
N ASN A 162 -6.62 -30.76 -10.03
CA ASN A 162 -7.06 -31.03 -8.65
C ASN A 162 -6.35 -30.13 -7.61
N ARG A 163 -6.10 -28.87 -7.95
CA ARG A 163 -5.33 -27.94 -7.10
C ARG A 163 -5.82 -27.86 -5.65
N LYS A 164 -7.13 -27.87 -5.42
CA LYS A 164 -7.69 -27.79 -4.06
C LYS A 164 -7.34 -29.02 -3.22
N ASP A 165 -7.42 -30.20 -3.80
CA ASP A 165 -7.15 -31.45 -3.11
C ASP A 165 -5.66 -31.62 -2.83
N VAL A 166 -4.81 -31.26 -3.80
CA VAL A 166 -3.36 -31.23 -3.63
C VAL A 166 -2.96 -30.25 -2.51
N ILE A 167 -3.48 -29.02 -2.51
CA ILE A 167 -3.24 -28.06 -1.41
C ILE A 167 -3.69 -28.62 -0.07
N LYS A 168 -4.83 -29.29 -0.02
CA LYS A 168 -5.35 -29.88 1.22
C LYS A 168 -4.45 -31.00 1.72
N ALA A 169 -3.99 -31.89 0.83
CA ALA A 169 -3.06 -32.97 1.15
C ALA A 169 -1.71 -32.45 1.65
N LEU A 170 -1.13 -31.46 0.95
CA LEU A 170 0.12 -30.83 1.37
C LEU A 170 -0.01 -30.15 2.74
N LYS A 171 -1.11 -29.46 2.98
CA LYS A 171 -1.37 -28.82 4.29
C LYS A 171 -1.55 -29.83 5.43
N ALA A 172 -2.02 -31.03 5.13
CA ALA A 172 -2.17 -32.10 6.10
C ALA A 172 -0.84 -32.84 6.36
N GLY A 173 -0.02 -33.01 5.32
CA GLY A 173 1.25 -33.72 5.39
C GLY A 173 2.45 -32.89 5.81
N MET A 174 2.40 -31.57 5.61
CA MET A 174 3.47 -30.66 6.07
C MET A 174 3.18 -30.18 7.48
N ASP A 175 4.16 -30.23 8.35
CA ASP A 175 4.06 -29.68 9.69
C ASP A 175 4.16 -28.13 9.70
N LYS A 176 4.37 -27.52 10.84
CA LYS A 176 4.43 -26.06 11.00
C LYS A 176 5.68 -25.62 11.77
N THR A 177 6.74 -26.41 11.68
CA THR A 177 7.97 -26.17 12.44
C THR A 177 8.68 -24.90 11.98
N TYR A 178 8.73 -24.67 10.66
CA TYR A 178 9.46 -23.52 10.08
C TYR A 178 10.87 -23.41 10.65
N GLU A 179 11.64 -24.49 10.52
CA GLU A 179 12.89 -24.72 11.24
C GLU A 179 14.07 -24.01 10.61
N THR A 180 14.00 -23.70 9.31
CA THR A 180 15.14 -23.17 8.56
C THR A 180 14.97 -21.69 8.28
N VAL A 181 15.98 -20.88 8.60
CA VAL A 181 16.02 -19.47 8.21
C VAL A 181 16.22 -19.39 6.69
N ALA A 182 15.47 -18.51 6.01
CA ALA A 182 15.68 -18.23 4.59
C ALA A 182 17.15 -17.83 4.33
N GLU A 183 17.58 -18.00 3.09
CA GLU A 183 18.95 -17.76 2.68
C GLU A 183 19.57 -16.52 3.31
N ASN A 184 20.68 -16.71 3.96
CA ASN A 184 21.40 -15.67 4.64
C ASN A 184 22.67 -15.33 3.85
N GLU A 185 22.64 -14.21 3.11
CA GLU A 185 23.86 -13.65 2.56
C GLU A 185 24.79 -13.22 3.67
N LEU A 186 25.63 -14.06 4.19
CA LEU A 186 26.68 -13.71 5.15
C LEU A 186 26.23 -12.70 6.25
N ASP A 187 26.80 -12.72 7.40
CA ASP A 187 26.38 -11.95 8.60
C ASP A 187 26.44 -10.40 8.49
N ARG A 188 26.70 -9.86 7.31
CA ARG A 188 26.91 -8.42 7.07
C ARG A 188 25.65 -7.61 6.71
N ARG A 189 24.44 -8.12 6.90
CA ARG A 189 23.22 -7.38 6.62
C ARG A 189 22.88 -6.42 7.75
N PRO A 190 22.35 -5.23 7.44
CA PRO A 190 21.76 -4.41 8.48
C PRO A 190 20.58 -5.17 9.10
N LYS A 191 20.63 -5.34 10.41
CA LYS A 191 19.65 -6.07 11.20
C LYS A 191 19.08 -5.18 12.30
N LEU A 192 17.82 -5.38 12.62
CA LEU A 192 17.19 -4.87 13.84
C LEU A 192 16.76 -6.07 14.67
N GLY A 193 17.53 -6.41 15.70
CA GLY A 193 17.43 -7.71 16.35
C GLY A 193 17.71 -8.84 15.38
N ASP A 194 16.80 -9.81 15.28
CA ASP A 194 16.90 -10.95 14.35
C ASP A 194 16.37 -10.66 12.94
N ASN A 195 15.77 -9.47 12.70
CA ASN A 195 15.15 -9.14 11.43
C ASN A 195 16.12 -8.43 10.49
N THR A 196 16.06 -8.76 9.22
CA THR A 196 16.79 -8.07 8.16
C THR A 196 16.08 -6.78 7.79
N ILE A 197 16.80 -5.65 7.70
CA ILE A 197 16.26 -4.36 7.27
C ILE A 197 16.60 -4.14 5.81
N LYS A 198 15.59 -3.71 5.02
CA LYS A 198 15.76 -3.32 3.63
C LYS A 198 14.91 -2.08 3.32
N PRO A 199 15.38 -1.21 2.40
CA PRO A 199 14.55 -0.12 1.92
C PRO A 199 13.35 -0.65 1.15
N SER A 200 12.23 0.06 1.26
CA SER A 200 10.98 -0.27 0.58
C SER A 200 10.40 0.94 -0.13
N GLY A 201 9.67 0.67 -1.22
CA GLY A 201 8.85 1.62 -1.94
C GLY A 201 7.39 1.17 -1.90
N THR A 202 6.47 2.10 -1.76
CA THR A 202 5.05 1.78 -1.59
C THR A 202 4.21 2.58 -2.58
N LEU A 203 3.24 1.91 -3.20
CA LEU A 203 2.13 2.51 -3.93
C LEU A 203 0.83 2.14 -3.23
N LEU A 204 -0.13 3.06 -3.22
CA LEU A 204 -1.41 2.82 -2.57
C LEU A 204 -2.56 3.49 -3.32
N ALA A 205 -3.73 2.89 -3.20
CA ALA A 205 -4.99 3.47 -3.64
C ALA A 205 -6.07 3.10 -2.63
N GLY A 206 -7.02 4.01 -2.42
CA GLY A 206 -8.07 3.76 -1.43
C GLY A 206 -9.30 4.62 -1.63
N VAL A 207 -10.35 4.17 -0.98
CA VAL A 207 -11.63 4.87 -0.89
C VAL A 207 -11.96 5.05 0.59
N ALA A 208 -12.32 6.26 0.97
CA ALA A 208 -12.78 6.56 2.33
C ALA A 208 -14.22 7.08 2.31
N ILE A 209 -15.01 6.62 3.26
CA ILE A 209 -16.40 7.02 3.45
C ILE A 209 -16.50 7.76 4.78
N LYS A 210 -17.04 8.96 4.75
CA LYS A 210 -17.27 9.79 5.93
C LYS A 210 -18.46 9.26 6.72
N LEU A 211 -18.22 8.77 7.93
CA LEU A 211 -19.28 8.34 8.85
C LEU A 211 -19.73 9.50 9.74
N SER A 212 -18.80 10.34 10.16
CA SER A 212 -19.06 11.55 10.92
C SER A 212 -17.97 12.61 10.68
N ARG A 213 -18.08 13.78 11.31
CA ARG A 213 -17.00 14.79 11.23
C ARG A 213 -15.67 14.29 11.80
N ARG A 214 -15.70 13.33 12.73
CA ARG A 214 -14.52 12.79 13.40
C ARG A 214 -14.09 11.44 12.89
N ILE A 215 -14.99 10.65 12.28
CA ILE A 215 -14.76 9.25 11.96
C ILE A 215 -15.02 9.01 10.49
N ASN A 216 -14.09 8.32 9.84
CA ASN A 216 -14.26 7.80 8.48
C ASN A 216 -13.76 6.35 8.39
N LEU A 217 -14.36 5.59 7.51
CA LEU A 217 -13.98 4.23 7.16
C LEU A 217 -13.23 4.26 5.85
N ALA A 218 -12.08 3.61 5.78
CA ALA A 218 -11.28 3.53 4.57
C ALA A 218 -11.00 2.09 4.18
N LEU A 219 -11.21 1.78 2.91
CA LEU A 219 -10.71 0.58 2.24
C LEU A 219 -9.51 1.00 1.41
N GLU A 220 -8.37 0.38 1.67
CA GLU A 220 -7.11 0.72 1.01
C GLU A 220 -6.37 -0.52 0.56
N ASP A 221 -5.91 -0.51 -0.66
CA ASP A 221 -4.98 -1.48 -1.22
C ASP A 221 -3.60 -0.86 -1.33
N ARG A 222 -2.60 -1.57 -0.80
CA ARG A 222 -1.22 -1.13 -0.74
C ARG A 222 -0.30 -2.18 -1.33
N PHE A 223 0.52 -1.77 -2.26
CA PHE A 223 1.54 -2.57 -2.88
C PHE A 223 2.91 -2.07 -2.46
N THR A 224 3.73 -2.93 -1.87
CA THR A 224 5.06 -2.57 -1.37
C THR A 224 6.12 -3.43 -2.03
N PHE A 225 7.10 -2.76 -2.62
CA PHE A 225 8.31 -3.36 -3.18
C PHE A 225 9.42 -3.28 -2.14
N VAL A 226 10.06 -4.39 -1.85
CA VAL A 226 11.16 -4.45 -0.91
C VAL A 226 12.44 -4.81 -1.65
N LYS A 227 13.53 -4.12 -1.40
CA LYS A 227 14.82 -4.40 -2.05
C LYS A 227 15.43 -5.70 -1.52
N THR A 228 14.74 -6.80 -1.73
CA THR A 228 15.15 -8.16 -1.36
C THR A 228 14.42 -9.17 -2.22
N ASP A 229 14.98 -10.33 -2.36
CA ASP A 229 14.43 -11.52 -3.02
C ASP A 229 14.40 -12.68 -2.00
N LEU A 230 13.97 -12.41 -0.78
CA LEU A 230 13.97 -13.37 0.33
C LEU A 230 12.63 -13.46 1.06
N LEU A 231 11.61 -12.75 0.61
CA LEU A 231 10.31 -12.79 1.29
C LEU A 231 9.60 -14.12 1.06
N ASP A 232 9.84 -14.76 -0.08
CA ASP A 232 9.32 -16.08 -0.42
C ASP A 232 10.22 -17.25 0.08
N GLY A 233 11.32 -16.91 0.73
CA GLY A 233 12.20 -17.89 1.35
C GLY A 233 13.41 -18.30 0.52
N GLN A 234 13.54 -17.82 -0.73
CA GLN A 234 14.63 -18.19 -1.62
C GLN A 234 15.06 -17.05 -2.53
N ARG A 235 16.38 -16.93 -2.79
CA ARG A 235 16.99 -15.95 -3.70
C ARG A 235 17.32 -16.48 -5.08
N TRP A 236 17.32 -17.78 -5.25
CA TRP A 236 17.80 -18.44 -6.46
C TRP A 236 16.60 -18.83 -7.31
N GLN A 237 16.68 -18.59 -8.60
CA GLN A 237 15.68 -19.12 -9.52
C GLN A 237 15.64 -20.64 -9.46
N GLU A 238 14.47 -21.18 -9.63
CA GLU A 238 14.23 -22.61 -9.84
C GLU A 238 14.61 -22.96 -11.28
N HIS A 239 15.91 -22.99 -11.55
CA HIS A 239 16.46 -23.47 -12.78
C HIS A 239 16.94 -24.91 -12.64
N ALA A 240 17.12 -25.55 -13.78
CA ALA A 240 17.75 -26.87 -13.84
C ALA A 240 19.08 -26.85 -13.07
N TYR A 241 19.39 -27.96 -12.45
CA TYR A 241 20.58 -28.14 -11.64
C TYR A 241 21.84 -27.63 -12.37
N GLY A 242 22.62 -26.83 -11.66
CA GLY A 242 23.86 -26.24 -12.19
C GLY A 242 23.71 -24.84 -12.76
N ASP A 243 22.52 -24.36 -13.03
CA ASP A 243 22.27 -22.98 -13.43
C ASP A 243 22.01 -22.10 -12.20
N ALA A 244 23.03 -21.38 -11.78
CA ALA A 244 23.03 -20.55 -10.58
C ALA A 244 22.57 -19.13 -10.86
N ALA A 245 21.55 -18.93 -11.66
CA ALA A 245 21.04 -17.60 -11.92
C ALA A 245 20.36 -17.03 -10.65
N LEU A 246 20.92 -15.94 -10.15
CA LEU A 246 20.25 -15.08 -9.18
C LEU A 246 19.10 -14.37 -9.90
N THR A 247 17.93 -14.38 -9.33
CA THR A 247 16.89 -13.46 -9.77
C THR A 247 17.27 -12.05 -9.32
N PRO A 248 17.38 -11.09 -10.26
CA PRO A 248 17.59 -9.69 -9.89
C PRO A 248 16.28 -9.04 -9.39
N ASP A 249 15.18 -9.78 -9.35
CA ASP A 249 13.86 -9.27 -9.07
C ASP A 249 13.69 -9.00 -7.57
N TYR A 250 13.04 -7.86 -7.29
CA TYR A 250 12.71 -7.52 -5.92
C TYR A 250 11.33 -8.07 -5.56
N ASP A 251 11.25 -8.66 -4.38
CA ASP A 251 9.99 -9.12 -3.84
C ASP A 251 9.02 -7.98 -3.55
N SER A 252 7.77 -8.29 -3.74
CA SER A 252 6.68 -7.38 -3.43
C SER A 252 5.60 -8.08 -2.62
N TYR A 253 4.87 -7.30 -1.84
CA TYR A 253 3.69 -7.79 -1.16
C TYR A 253 2.53 -6.81 -1.28
N ASN A 254 1.33 -7.36 -1.31
CA ASN A 254 0.08 -6.62 -1.32
C ASN A 254 -0.57 -6.66 0.08
N TYR A 255 -1.14 -5.55 0.50
CA TYR A 255 -1.85 -5.41 1.75
C TYR A 255 -3.16 -4.68 1.55
N LEU A 256 -4.26 -5.44 1.52
CA LEU A 256 -5.61 -4.90 1.53
C LEU A 256 -6.05 -4.66 2.97
N SER A 257 -6.48 -3.46 3.28
CA SER A 257 -6.87 -3.06 4.63
C SER A 257 -8.23 -2.37 4.68
N LEU A 258 -8.97 -2.66 5.74
CA LEU A 258 -10.14 -1.91 6.16
C LEU A 258 -9.78 -1.18 7.44
N GLY A 259 -9.79 0.15 7.42
CA GLY A 259 -9.31 0.98 8.52
C GLY A 259 -10.36 1.98 8.99
N LEU A 260 -10.39 2.19 10.30
CA LEU A 260 -11.14 3.24 10.93
C LEU A 260 -10.20 4.42 11.23
N ASN A 261 -10.50 5.59 10.67
CA ASN A 261 -9.70 6.79 10.89
C ASN A 261 -10.44 7.76 11.82
N VAL A 262 -9.71 8.28 12.80
CA VAL A 262 -10.21 9.27 13.74
C VAL A 262 -9.53 10.60 13.50
N ASN A 263 -10.30 11.63 13.22
CA ASN A 263 -9.80 12.99 13.01
C ASN A 263 -9.53 13.66 14.36
N LEU A 264 -8.26 14.02 14.57
CA LEU A 264 -7.81 14.71 15.76
C LEU A 264 -7.69 16.21 15.45
N GLY A 265 -8.49 17.04 16.11
CA GLY A 265 -8.44 18.49 15.94
C GLY A 265 -9.26 19.19 17.03
N GLY A 266 -8.70 20.28 17.59
CA GLY A 266 -9.41 21.08 18.59
C GLY A 266 -10.40 22.05 17.96
N LYS A 267 -9.92 22.96 17.10
CA LYS A 267 -10.73 24.00 16.45
C LYS A 267 -11.29 23.56 15.09
N SER A 268 -10.55 22.74 14.34
CA SER A 268 -10.98 22.18 13.07
C SER A 268 -10.97 20.66 13.17
N VAL A 269 -12.15 20.07 13.29
CA VAL A 269 -12.32 18.61 13.46
C VAL A 269 -12.20 17.89 12.14
N GLU A 270 -12.52 18.57 11.04
CA GLU A 270 -12.56 17.97 9.71
C GLU A 270 -11.27 18.32 8.95
N PRO A 271 -10.51 17.32 8.48
CA PRO A 271 -9.31 17.55 7.68
C PRO A 271 -9.63 18.20 6.34
N LEU A 272 -8.70 19.00 5.82
CA LEU A 272 -8.87 19.77 4.58
C LEU A 272 -9.28 18.93 3.37
N TRP A 273 -8.88 17.68 3.28
CA TRP A 273 -9.29 16.81 2.16
C TRP A 273 -10.78 16.42 2.18
N TRP A 274 -11.49 16.67 3.30
CA TRP A 274 -12.95 16.54 3.38
C TRP A 274 -13.67 17.85 3.12
N VAL A 275 -12.97 18.98 3.13
CA VAL A 275 -13.54 20.31 2.96
C VAL A 275 -13.42 20.74 1.49
N ASN A 276 -14.50 21.23 0.92
CA ASN A 276 -14.48 21.88 -0.39
C ASN A 276 -14.34 23.41 -0.17
N PRO A 277 -13.26 24.05 -0.64
CA PRO A 277 -13.10 25.49 -0.47
C PRO A 277 -14.20 26.34 -1.13
N LEU A 278 -14.89 25.76 -2.13
CA LEU A 278 -16.00 26.45 -2.79
C LEU A 278 -17.33 26.32 -2.02
N ASP A 279 -17.44 25.41 -1.04
CA ASP A 279 -18.66 25.30 -0.24
C ASP A 279 -18.99 26.61 0.49
N TYR A 280 -17.96 27.34 0.95
CA TYR A 280 -18.15 28.66 1.56
C TYR A 280 -18.75 29.66 0.55
N ALA A 281 -18.22 29.71 -0.65
CA ALA A 281 -18.74 30.60 -1.69
C ALA A 281 -20.16 30.21 -2.14
N TYR A 282 -20.45 28.91 -2.22
CA TYR A 282 -21.80 28.44 -2.53
C TYR A 282 -22.79 28.70 -1.41
N ASP A 283 -22.39 28.60 -0.16
CA ASP A 283 -23.25 28.91 1.00
C ASP A 283 -23.53 30.42 1.09
N GLU A 284 -22.56 31.26 0.77
CA GLU A 284 -22.71 32.71 0.69
C GLU A 284 -23.69 33.09 -0.42
N LEU A 285 -23.59 32.45 -1.59
CA LEU A 285 -24.51 32.65 -2.72
C LEU A 285 -25.93 32.13 -2.49
N ARG A 286 -26.07 31.02 -1.72
CA ARG A 286 -27.37 30.44 -1.37
C ARG A 286 -28.09 31.22 -0.27
N ASN A 287 -27.35 31.80 0.65
CA ASN A 287 -27.90 32.58 1.75
C ASN A 287 -27.90 34.06 1.37
N HIS A 288 -28.90 34.50 0.62
CA HIS A 288 -29.13 35.90 0.27
C HIS A 288 -29.17 36.87 1.48
N ARG A 289 -29.32 36.32 2.71
CA ARG A 289 -29.27 37.07 3.96
C ARG A 289 -27.90 37.63 4.32
N ASN A 290 -26.83 37.08 3.76
CA ASN A 290 -25.46 37.49 4.02
C ASN A 290 -24.91 38.46 2.96
N VAL A 291 -25.62 38.57 1.82
CA VAL A 291 -25.32 39.60 0.83
C VAL A 291 -25.75 40.92 1.44
N LYS A 292 -24.81 41.64 2.06
CA LYS A 292 -24.99 43.05 2.38
C LYS A 292 -25.05 43.78 1.04
N ILE A 293 -26.23 43.94 0.52
CA ILE A 293 -26.49 44.94 -0.53
C ILE A 293 -26.08 46.25 0.15
N PRO A 294 -25.12 47.00 -0.39
CA PRO A 294 -24.84 48.33 0.13
C PRO A 294 -26.21 49.03 0.10
N LYS A 295 -26.66 49.52 1.27
CA LYS A 295 -27.79 50.44 1.28
C LYS A 295 -27.35 51.58 0.38
N ASN A 296 -27.98 51.69 -0.75
CA ASN A 296 -27.93 52.97 -1.46
C ASN A 296 -28.56 53.95 -0.49
N ASP A 297 -27.74 54.70 0.21
CA ASP A 297 -28.21 55.94 0.86
C ASP A 297 -28.51 56.92 -0.26
N CYS A 298 -29.62 56.63 -0.90
CA CYS A 298 -30.20 57.51 -1.89
C CYS A 298 -31.04 58.52 -1.14
N ASN A 299 -30.44 59.63 -0.77
CA ASN A 299 -31.22 60.82 -0.42
C ASN A 299 -31.83 61.36 -1.70
N ASP A 300 -33.11 61.55 -1.69
CA ASP A 300 -33.93 62.12 -2.75
C ASP A 300 -34.72 63.22 -2.07
N ALA A 301 -34.26 64.46 -2.21
CA ALA A 301 -34.73 65.60 -1.43
C ALA A 301 -36.04 66.14 -1.94
N ASP A 302 -36.35 66.04 -3.22
CA ASP A 302 -37.58 66.53 -3.87
C ASP A 302 -38.58 65.42 -4.21
N GLY A 303 -38.16 64.15 -4.04
CA GLY A 303 -39.07 63.00 -4.19
C GLY A 303 -39.41 62.64 -5.64
N ASP A 304 -38.55 62.97 -6.58
CA ASP A 304 -38.77 62.72 -8.01
C ASP A 304 -38.35 61.29 -8.44
N GLY A 305 -37.70 60.52 -7.53
CA GLY A 305 -37.23 59.15 -7.74
C GLY A 305 -35.80 59.07 -8.21
N VAL A 306 -35.05 60.16 -8.30
CA VAL A 306 -33.62 60.20 -8.61
C VAL A 306 -32.84 60.66 -7.39
N CYS A 307 -31.71 60.02 -7.09
CA CYS A 307 -30.90 60.34 -5.95
C CYS A 307 -30.22 61.69 -6.12
N ASP A 308 -30.12 62.53 -5.06
CA ASP A 308 -29.49 63.86 -5.04
C ASP A 308 -28.13 63.93 -5.76
N HIS A 309 -27.31 62.88 -5.68
CA HIS A 309 -26.00 62.83 -6.32
C HIS A 309 -26.02 62.51 -7.82
N LEU A 310 -27.16 62.06 -8.35
CA LEU A 310 -27.42 61.79 -9.77
C LEU A 310 -28.36 62.79 -10.39
N ASP A 311 -29.05 63.55 -9.52
CA ASP A 311 -30.05 64.53 -9.89
C ASP A 311 -29.42 65.82 -10.41
N ARG A 312 -29.81 66.25 -11.57
CA ARG A 312 -29.38 67.49 -12.23
C ARG A 312 -30.32 68.64 -12.02
N GLU A 313 -31.56 68.40 -11.56
CA GLU A 313 -32.57 69.39 -11.22
C GLU A 313 -33.08 69.18 -9.80
N PRO A 314 -32.30 69.60 -8.77
CA PRO A 314 -32.52 69.26 -7.34
C PRO A 314 -33.84 69.81 -6.73
N ASN A 315 -34.74 70.41 -7.47
CA ASN A 315 -36.03 70.89 -7.03
C ASN A 315 -37.09 70.70 -8.11
N THR A 316 -37.25 69.50 -8.54
CA THR A 316 -38.26 69.10 -9.53
C THR A 316 -39.67 69.38 -8.98
N PRO A 317 -40.57 70.05 -9.74
CA PRO A 317 -41.94 70.27 -9.32
C PRO A 317 -42.68 68.97 -9.09
N ALA A 318 -43.39 68.88 -7.97
CA ALA A 318 -44.09 67.66 -7.56
C ALA A 318 -45.06 67.14 -8.63
N GLY A 319 -44.91 65.93 -9.05
CA GLY A 319 -45.76 65.24 -10.05
C GLY A 319 -45.32 65.42 -11.50
N CYS A 320 -44.24 66.11 -11.79
CA CYS A 320 -43.70 66.20 -13.13
C CYS A 320 -42.92 64.91 -13.47
N PRO A 321 -43.10 64.29 -14.69
CA PRO A 321 -42.29 63.19 -15.12
C PRO A 321 -40.85 63.66 -15.39
N VAL A 322 -39.87 62.90 -14.85
CA VAL A 322 -38.45 63.16 -15.02
C VAL A 322 -37.76 62.14 -15.90
N ASP A 323 -36.58 62.50 -16.36
CA ASP A 323 -35.69 61.55 -17.03
C ASP A 323 -34.81 60.77 -15.99
N THR A 324 -33.90 59.99 -16.45
CA THR A 324 -32.98 59.19 -15.59
C THR A 324 -31.99 60.03 -14.79
N HIS A 325 -31.99 61.34 -14.98
CA HIS A 325 -31.10 62.32 -14.31
C HIS A 325 -31.91 63.39 -13.53
N GLY A 326 -33.18 63.16 -13.23
CA GLY A 326 -34.02 64.07 -12.47
C GLY A 326 -34.50 65.30 -13.24
N VAL A 327 -34.25 65.40 -14.55
CA VAL A 327 -34.62 66.58 -15.32
C VAL A 327 -36.06 66.44 -15.79
N THR A 328 -36.90 67.42 -15.53
CA THR A 328 -38.32 67.50 -15.97
C THR A 328 -38.43 67.33 -17.47
N ARG A 329 -39.34 66.41 -17.89
CA ARG A 329 -39.69 66.25 -19.29
C ARG A 329 -40.85 67.15 -19.65
N ASP A 330 -40.64 67.94 -20.70
CA ASP A 330 -41.72 68.73 -21.30
C ASP A 330 -42.68 67.74 -21.97
N THR A 331 -43.95 67.78 -21.57
CA THR A 331 -44.97 66.82 -22.00
C THR A 331 -46.08 67.55 -22.82
N ASP A 332 -45.73 68.57 -23.63
CA ASP A 332 -46.68 69.22 -24.52
C ASP A 332 -47.25 68.28 -25.59
#